data_ac348858f1f54c6176be94aaefbefa30
#
_entry.id   ac348858f1f54c6176be94aaefbefa30
#
_cell.length_a   1.000
_cell.length_b   1.000
_cell.length_c   1.000
_cell.angle_alpha   90.00
_cell.angle_beta   90.00
_cell.angle_gamma   90.00
#
_symmetry.space_group_name_H-M   'P 1'
#
loop_
_entity.id
_entity.type
_entity.pdbx_description
1 polymer ?
#
loop_
_entity_poly.entity_id
_entity_poly.type
_entity_poly.pdbx_seq_one_letter_code
_entity_poly.pdbx_strand_id
1 'polypeptide(L)'
;MTKIAFFDAHSYDRESFDTWNKDFGFDIHYYKERLSMNSIELTKGKEIVCVFVNDEISAPVIDQLVKNGVKLVALRCAGFNNVDLPEAKGKIRVVRVPAYSPHAVAEYAVTLMLTLNRKVYRSTQRTREGNFRLSGLLGFDMYGKTVGVIGMGRIARELVNILHGFGMNVLAYDKYPDEKWAKANNVKMVDLPELYANSDIISLHCPLTHETLHMIDKDAIDMMKPGVMIINTGRGKLIRTEDLIQGLRTHKVGSAGLDVYEEEAKYFYEDHSDRMINDDHLALLLM
;
A
#
# COMPACT_ATOMS: atom_id res chain seq x y z
N MET A 1 -12.11 17.73 29.63
CA MET A 1 -12.05 17.62 28.16
C MET A 1 -10.83 16.75 27.86
N THR A 2 -11.03 15.65 27.15
CA THR A 2 -9.92 14.71 26.80
C THR A 2 -8.97 15.37 25.82
N LYS A 3 -7.69 15.39 26.14
CA LYS A 3 -6.64 16.03 25.35
C LYS A 3 -5.98 15.02 24.43
N ILE A 4 -5.90 15.36 23.14
CA ILE A 4 -5.33 14.52 22.09
C ILE A 4 -4.12 15.22 21.47
N ALA A 5 -2.98 14.54 21.40
CA ALA A 5 -1.86 14.94 20.55
C ALA A 5 -2.01 14.26 19.17
N PHE A 6 -2.19 15.01 18.12
CA PHE A 6 -2.38 14.54 16.76
C PHE A 6 -1.12 14.81 15.96
N PHE A 7 -0.37 13.76 15.62
CA PHE A 7 0.91 13.84 14.93
C PHE A 7 0.77 13.67 13.41
N ASP A 8 1.77 14.14 12.66
CA ASP A 8 1.82 14.10 11.19
C ASP A 8 0.51 14.67 10.59
N ALA A 9 0.08 15.84 11.10
CA ALA A 9 -1.21 16.43 10.79
C ALA A 9 -1.15 17.27 9.50
N HIS A 10 -1.94 16.90 8.52
CA HIS A 10 -2.14 17.62 7.27
C HIS A 10 -3.42 18.47 7.30
N SER A 11 -3.62 19.33 6.29
CA SER A 11 -4.80 20.20 6.21
C SER A 11 -6.11 19.40 6.13
N TYR A 12 -6.14 18.33 5.36
CA TYR A 12 -7.30 17.46 5.20
C TYR A 12 -7.66 16.71 6.49
N ASP A 13 -6.66 16.36 7.33
CA ASP A 13 -6.91 15.77 8.64
C ASP A 13 -7.65 16.76 9.54
N ARG A 14 -7.14 18.00 9.62
CA ARG A 14 -7.77 19.06 10.43
C ARG A 14 -9.20 19.31 10.00
N GLU A 15 -9.44 19.50 8.71
CA GLU A 15 -10.78 19.75 8.16
C GLU A 15 -11.76 18.63 8.54
N SER A 16 -11.33 17.37 8.38
CA SER A 16 -12.15 16.21 8.71
C SER A 16 -12.38 16.08 10.23
N PHE A 17 -11.31 16.09 11.02
CA PHE A 17 -11.43 15.87 12.46
C PHE A 17 -12.14 17.03 13.17
N ASP A 18 -11.91 18.29 12.80
CA ASP A 18 -12.61 19.45 13.38
C ASP A 18 -14.10 19.42 13.05
N THR A 19 -14.46 18.92 11.85
CA THR A 19 -15.87 18.77 11.46
C THR A 19 -16.58 17.79 12.39
N TRP A 20 -16.03 16.60 12.59
CA TRP A 20 -16.65 15.58 13.43
C TRP A 20 -16.47 15.83 14.93
N ASN A 21 -15.43 16.55 15.34
CA ASN A 21 -15.15 16.84 16.74
C ASN A 21 -16.22 17.75 17.39
N LYS A 22 -17.03 18.42 16.58
CA LYS A 22 -18.18 19.21 17.10
C LYS A 22 -19.14 18.37 17.93
N ASP A 23 -19.25 17.07 17.60
CA ASP A 23 -20.12 16.13 18.31
C ASP A 23 -19.46 15.50 19.54
N PHE A 24 -18.11 15.53 19.61
CA PHE A 24 -17.34 14.85 20.67
C PHE A 24 -16.67 15.80 21.66
N GLY A 25 -16.29 16.98 21.24
CA GLY A 25 -15.70 18.01 22.10
C GLY A 25 -14.32 17.66 22.66
N PHE A 26 -13.47 16.98 21.90
CA PHE A 26 -12.07 16.73 22.28
C PHE A 26 -11.22 17.99 22.14
N ASP A 27 -10.19 18.13 22.99
CA ASP A 27 -9.15 19.15 22.86
C ASP A 27 -8.01 18.59 22.01
N ILE A 28 -8.07 18.83 20.69
CA ILE A 28 -7.12 18.26 19.72
C ILE A 28 -6.00 19.24 19.43
N HIS A 29 -4.76 18.84 19.73
CA HIS A 29 -3.55 19.57 19.42
C HIS A 29 -2.85 18.95 18.21
N TYR A 30 -2.86 19.64 17.09
CA TYR A 30 -2.31 19.19 15.83
C TYR A 30 -0.83 19.58 15.68
N TYR A 31 0.01 18.58 15.44
CA TYR A 31 1.45 18.75 15.20
C TYR A 31 1.78 18.28 13.78
N LYS A 32 2.61 19.02 13.07
CA LYS A 32 3.13 18.62 11.74
C LYS A 32 4.23 17.58 11.86
N GLU A 33 4.90 17.57 13.00
CA GLU A 33 5.96 16.62 13.32
C GLU A 33 5.37 15.19 13.43
N ARG A 34 6.18 14.22 12.99
CA ARG A 34 5.91 12.80 13.27
C ARG A 34 6.23 12.47 14.71
N LEU A 35 5.49 11.53 15.30
CA LEU A 35 5.81 11.00 16.63
C LEU A 35 7.11 10.17 16.56
N SER A 36 8.06 10.57 17.38
CA SER A 36 9.33 9.87 17.61
C SER A 36 9.88 10.28 18.96
N MET A 37 11.01 9.74 19.38
CA MET A 37 11.69 10.21 20.60
C MET A 37 12.03 11.71 20.55
N ASN A 38 12.23 12.30 19.37
CA ASN A 38 12.54 13.73 19.22
C ASN A 38 11.34 14.65 19.49
N SER A 39 10.11 14.16 19.25
CA SER A 39 8.86 14.91 19.40
C SER A 39 8.04 14.48 20.62
N ILE A 40 8.53 13.51 21.39
CA ILE A 40 7.79 12.86 22.49
C ILE A 40 7.33 13.83 23.60
N GLU A 41 8.03 14.95 23.77
CA GLU A 41 7.69 15.98 24.75
C GLU A 41 6.32 16.62 24.47
N LEU A 42 5.88 16.65 23.21
CA LEU A 42 4.58 17.17 22.79
C LEU A 42 3.40 16.35 23.34
N THR A 43 3.66 15.14 23.82
CA THR A 43 2.65 14.26 24.41
C THR A 43 2.38 14.52 25.90
N LYS A 44 3.19 15.36 26.56
CA LYS A 44 2.99 15.66 27.99
C LYS A 44 1.62 16.28 28.25
N GLY A 45 0.93 15.73 29.24
CA GLY A 45 -0.41 16.19 29.63
C GLY A 45 -1.52 15.86 28.61
N LYS A 46 -1.25 14.95 27.65
CA LYS A 46 -2.23 14.39 26.74
C LYS A 46 -2.62 12.98 27.17
N GLU A 47 -3.88 12.64 26.95
CA GLU A 47 -4.39 11.31 27.30
C GLU A 47 -4.34 10.34 26.11
N ILE A 48 -4.39 10.89 24.90
CA ILE A 48 -4.45 10.14 23.64
C ILE A 48 -3.40 10.70 22.69
N VAL A 49 -2.72 9.81 21.96
CA VAL A 49 -1.97 10.17 20.75
C VAL A 49 -2.68 9.61 19.52
N CYS A 50 -2.89 10.45 18.51
CA CYS A 50 -3.39 10.05 17.21
C CYS A 50 -2.23 10.08 16.22
N VAL A 51 -1.98 8.94 15.54
CA VAL A 51 -0.78 8.69 14.76
C VAL A 51 -1.09 8.08 13.40
N PHE A 52 -0.14 8.17 12.46
CA PHE A 52 -0.25 7.60 11.12
C PHE A 52 0.83 6.55 10.87
N VAL A 53 0.94 6.06 9.63
CA VAL A 53 1.79 4.91 9.27
C VAL A 53 3.29 5.15 9.46
N ASN A 54 3.73 6.41 9.38
CA ASN A 54 5.14 6.79 9.49
C ASN A 54 5.55 7.31 10.87
N ASP A 55 4.61 7.37 11.82
CA ASP A 55 4.92 7.67 13.22
C ASP A 55 5.63 6.48 13.88
N GLU A 56 6.60 6.74 14.74
CA GLU A 56 7.35 5.71 15.44
C GLU A 56 6.69 5.39 16.77
N ILE A 57 6.21 4.15 16.95
CA ILE A 57 5.65 3.64 18.21
C ILE A 57 6.49 2.41 18.64
N SER A 58 7.80 2.64 18.75
CA SER A 58 8.77 1.66 19.24
C SER A 58 8.72 1.50 20.76
N ALA A 59 9.39 0.48 21.31
CA ALA A 59 9.44 0.22 22.74
C ALA A 59 9.86 1.46 23.56
N PRO A 60 10.94 2.21 23.24
CA PRO A 60 11.30 3.42 23.96
C PRO A 60 10.23 4.51 23.92
N VAL A 61 9.55 4.67 22.76
CA VAL A 61 8.46 5.64 22.59
C VAL A 61 7.28 5.25 23.48
N ILE A 62 6.87 3.97 23.47
CA ILE A 62 5.78 3.46 24.33
C ILE A 62 6.06 3.73 25.79
N ASP A 63 7.27 3.41 26.26
CA ASP A 63 7.65 3.65 27.66
C ASP A 63 7.56 5.12 28.05
N GLN A 64 7.95 6.02 27.14
CA GLN A 64 7.88 7.45 27.39
C GLN A 64 6.44 7.98 27.30
N LEU A 65 5.62 7.46 26.39
CA LEU A 65 4.19 7.79 26.30
C LEU A 65 3.47 7.46 27.63
N VAL A 66 3.74 6.28 28.18
CA VAL A 66 3.18 5.87 29.49
C VAL A 66 3.64 6.80 30.61
N LYS A 67 4.93 7.16 30.67
CA LYS A 67 5.47 8.14 31.64
C LYS A 67 4.83 9.52 31.50
N ASN A 68 4.51 9.95 30.28
CA ASN A 68 3.85 11.23 29.98
C ASN A 68 2.34 11.21 30.31
N GLY A 69 1.78 10.05 30.69
CA GLY A 69 0.38 9.89 31.06
C GLY A 69 -0.57 9.54 29.93
N VAL A 70 -0.04 9.18 28.75
CA VAL A 70 -0.84 8.73 27.60
C VAL A 70 -1.42 7.35 27.88
N LYS A 71 -2.70 7.17 27.61
CA LYS A 71 -3.47 5.95 27.90
C LYS A 71 -3.85 5.18 26.63
N LEU A 72 -3.84 5.87 25.47
CA LEU A 72 -4.33 5.34 24.22
C LEU A 72 -3.49 5.84 23.02
N VAL A 73 -3.07 4.92 22.18
CA VAL A 73 -2.56 5.17 20.84
C VAL A 73 -3.67 4.87 19.83
N ALA A 74 -4.11 5.86 19.09
CA ALA A 74 -5.14 5.75 18.06
C ALA A 74 -4.48 5.88 16.68
N LEU A 75 -4.41 4.77 15.94
CA LEU A 75 -3.94 4.75 14.55
C LEU A 75 -5.08 5.16 13.62
N ARG A 76 -4.90 6.26 12.87
CA ARG A 76 -5.86 6.68 11.83
C ARG A 76 -5.66 5.93 10.50
N CYS A 77 -5.16 4.70 10.58
CA CYS A 77 -4.91 3.81 9.45
C CYS A 77 -5.20 2.36 9.82
N ALA A 78 -5.23 1.49 8.82
CA ALA A 78 -5.45 0.05 9.03
C ALA A 78 -4.15 -0.69 9.37
N GLY A 79 -3.02 -0.26 8.81
CA GLY A 79 -1.70 -0.80 9.10
C GLY A 79 -1.23 -0.48 10.53
N PHE A 80 -0.44 -1.36 11.10
CA PHE A 80 0.10 -1.20 12.47
C PHE A 80 1.54 -1.72 12.59
N ASN A 81 2.25 -1.84 11.48
CA ASN A 81 3.63 -2.34 11.46
C ASN A 81 4.62 -1.42 12.17
N ASN A 82 4.24 -0.15 12.37
CA ASN A 82 5.01 0.86 13.09
C ASN A 82 4.82 0.83 14.63
N VAL A 83 4.04 -0.15 15.15
CA VAL A 83 3.76 -0.29 16.58
C VAL A 83 4.41 -1.55 17.14
N ASP A 84 5.19 -1.43 18.19
CA ASP A 84 5.67 -2.55 18.99
C ASP A 84 4.54 -3.09 19.89
N LEU A 85 3.71 -3.96 19.32
CA LEU A 85 2.56 -4.54 20.03
C LEU A 85 2.95 -5.39 21.26
N PRO A 86 4.02 -6.22 21.22
CA PRO A 86 4.52 -6.92 22.39
C PRO A 86 4.79 -5.96 23.56
N GLU A 87 5.47 -4.84 23.29
CA GLU A 87 5.79 -3.83 24.31
C GLU A 87 4.56 -3.06 24.80
N ALA A 88 3.61 -2.77 23.90
CA ALA A 88 2.38 -2.06 24.25
C ALA A 88 1.47 -2.89 25.18
N LYS A 89 1.58 -4.23 25.12
CA LYS A 89 0.70 -5.15 25.85
C LYS A 89 0.76 -4.93 27.36
N GLY A 90 -0.39 -4.59 27.96
CA GLY A 90 -0.52 -4.34 29.39
C GLY A 90 -0.05 -2.96 29.85
N LYS A 91 0.58 -2.14 28.98
CA LYS A 91 1.06 -0.79 29.29
C LYS A 91 0.15 0.30 28.72
N ILE A 92 -0.23 0.20 27.46
CA ILE A 92 -1.02 1.22 26.76
C ILE A 92 -2.01 0.55 25.81
N ARG A 93 -3.20 1.15 25.66
CA ARG A 93 -4.17 0.65 24.68
C ARG A 93 -3.79 1.10 23.28
N VAL A 94 -3.95 0.21 22.30
CA VAL A 94 -3.76 0.53 20.90
C VAL A 94 -5.05 0.22 20.13
N VAL A 95 -5.56 1.19 19.41
CA VAL A 95 -6.71 1.03 18.51
C VAL A 95 -6.34 1.48 17.11
N ARG A 96 -7.02 0.94 16.13
CA ARG A 96 -6.80 1.28 14.71
C ARG A 96 -8.10 1.31 13.94
N VAL A 97 -8.08 1.83 12.72
CA VAL A 97 -9.17 1.65 11.77
C VAL A 97 -9.10 0.20 11.28
N PRO A 98 -10.06 -0.68 11.65
CA PRO A 98 -9.92 -2.10 11.35
C PRO A 98 -10.06 -2.40 9.86
N ALA A 99 -10.85 -1.62 9.15
CA ALA A 99 -11.04 -1.64 7.72
C ALA A 99 -11.68 -0.33 7.28
N TYR A 100 -11.35 0.11 6.07
CA TYR A 100 -12.07 1.14 5.33
C TYR A 100 -12.55 0.52 4.02
N SER A 101 -12.93 1.30 3.00
CA SER A 101 -13.50 0.76 1.77
C SER A 101 -12.56 -0.24 1.06
N PRO A 102 -12.86 -1.55 1.03
CA PRO A 102 -12.10 -2.50 0.24
C PRO A 102 -12.23 -2.22 -1.26
N HIS A 103 -13.36 -1.61 -1.68
CA HIS A 103 -13.60 -1.19 -3.05
C HIS A 103 -12.60 -0.14 -3.51
N ALA A 104 -12.28 0.87 -2.68
CA ALA A 104 -11.34 1.94 -3.05
C ALA A 104 -9.97 1.39 -3.46
N VAL A 105 -9.41 0.44 -2.69
CA VAL A 105 -8.10 -0.16 -3.01
C VAL A 105 -8.20 -1.09 -4.23
N ALA A 106 -9.29 -1.85 -4.36
CA ALA A 106 -9.53 -2.70 -5.53
C ALA A 106 -9.66 -1.87 -6.82
N GLU A 107 -10.45 -0.80 -6.79
CA GLU A 107 -10.61 0.14 -7.90
C GLU A 107 -9.29 0.82 -8.27
N TYR A 108 -8.49 1.18 -7.26
CA TYR A 108 -7.18 1.77 -7.51
C TYR A 108 -6.20 0.78 -8.16
N ALA A 109 -6.19 -0.48 -7.73
CA ALA A 109 -5.41 -1.52 -8.39
C ALA A 109 -5.79 -1.67 -9.88
N VAL A 110 -7.09 -1.66 -10.20
CA VAL A 110 -7.57 -1.68 -11.60
C VAL A 110 -7.19 -0.40 -12.35
N THR A 111 -7.26 0.75 -11.69
CA THR A 111 -6.82 2.03 -12.27
C THR A 111 -5.34 1.99 -12.67
N LEU A 112 -4.47 1.43 -11.84
CA LEU A 112 -3.06 1.21 -12.17
C LEU A 112 -2.91 0.26 -13.37
N MET A 113 -3.63 -0.87 -13.38
CA MET A 113 -3.63 -1.81 -14.51
C MET A 113 -4.00 -1.12 -15.82
N LEU A 114 -5.09 -0.37 -15.84
CA LEU A 114 -5.59 0.33 -17.03
C LEU A 114 -4.65 1.47 -17.44
N THR A 115 -4.12 2.23 -16.50
CA THR A 115 -3.18 3.33 -16.76
C THR A 115 -1.90 2.82 -17.42
N LEU A 116 -1.33 1.73 -16.90
CA LEU A 116 -0.15 1.09 -17.47
C LEU A 116 -0.43 0.48 -18.84
N ASN A 117 -1.51 -0.30 -18.94
CA ASN A 117 -1.89 -0.98 -20.18
C ASN A 117 -2.14 0.01 -21.32
N ARG A 118 -2.96 1.04 -21.07
CA ARG A 118 -3.37 2.02 -22.09
C ARG A 118 -2.41 3.20 -22.22
N LYS A 119 -1.30 3.21 -21.44
CA LYS A 119 -0.30 4.28 -21.43
C LYS A 119 -0.91 5.67 -21.21
N VAL A 120 -1.93 5.77 -20.33
CA VAL A 120 -2.74 6.98 -20.13
C VAL A 120 -1.86 8.17 -19.76
N TYR A 121 -0.92 8.00 -18.82
CA TYR A 121 0.01 9.04 -18.40
C TYR A 121 0.81 9.61 -19.58
N ARG A 122 1.34 8.73 -20.45
CA ARG A 122 2.18 9.10 -21.58
C ARG A 122 1.35 9.76 -22.71
N SER A 123 0.15 9.25 -22.98
CA SER A 123 -0.75 9.83 -23.98
C SER A 123 -1.24 11.21 -23.57
N THR A 124 -1.58 11.41 -22.28
CA THR A 124 -2.02 12.69 -21.72
C THR A 124 -0.91 13.75 -21.85
N GLN A 125 0.32 13.41 -21.47
CA GLN A 125 1.47 14.32 -21.59
C GLN A 125 1.71 14.72 -23.04
N ARG A 126 1.79 13.73 -23.95
CA ARG A 126 1.99 13.98 -25.39
C ARG A 126 0.91 14.86 -26.00
N THR A 127 -0.35 14.62 -25.65
CA THR A 127 -1.48 15.42 -26.15
C THR A 127 -1.35 16.89 -25.72
N ARG A 128 -0.94 17.14 -24.47
CA ARG A 128 -0.69 18.52 -23.97
C ARG A 128 0.47 19.22 -24.71
N GLU A 129 1.44 18.45 -25.18
CA GLU A 129 2.57 18.93 -25.99
C GLU A 129 2.27 19.03 -27.49
N GLY A 130 1.03 18.77 -27.92
CA GLY A 130 0.63 18.75 -29.34
C GLY A 130 1.15 17.54 -30.14
N ASN A 131 1.64 16.51 -29.48
CA ASN A 131 2.15 15.29 -30.10
C ASN A 131 1.06 14.20 -30.14
N PHE A 132 0.44 13.99 -31.30
CA PHE A 132 -0.64 13.02 -31.53
C PHE A 132 -0.17 11.69 -32.14
N ARG A 133 1.13 11.37 -32.11
CA ARG A 133 1.65 10.11 -32.64
C ARG A 133 1.21 8.93 -31.79
N LEU A 134 0.80 7.83 -32.43
CA LEU A 134 0.35 6.59 -31.76
C LEU A 134 1.49 5.65 -31.36
N SER A 135 2.70 5.85 -31.90
CA SER A 135 3.85 4.98 -31.63
C SER A 135 4.15 4.88 -30.12
N GLY A 136 4.31 3.66 -29.60
CA GLY A 136 4.58 3.38 -28.18
C GLY A 136 3.36 3.54 -27.26
N LEU A 137 2.13 3.67 -27.81
CA LEU A 137 0.88 3.69 -27.04
C LEU A 137 0.09 2.38 -27.15
N LEU A 138 0.66 1.36 -27.82
CA LEU A 138 0.00 0.06 -27.97
C LEU A 138 -0.18 -0.60 -26.59
N GLY A 139 -1.39 -1.02 -26.29
CA GLY A 139 -1.76 -1.84 -25.15
C GLY A 139 -2.28 -3.21 -25.59
N PHE A 140 -2.95 -3.91 -24.68
CA PHE A 140 -3.60 -5.20 -24.95
C PHE A 140 -5.02 -5.20 -24.39
N ASP A 141 -5.86 -6.11 -24.88
CA ASP A 141 -7.18 -6.33 -24.30
C ASP A 141 -7.04 -7.15 -23.03
N MET A 142 -7.66 -6.69 -21.94
CA MET A 142 -7.69 -7.45 -20.66
C MET A 142 -8.61 -8.68 -20.79
N TYR A 143 -9.59 -8.63 -21.66
CA TYR A 143 -10.49 -9.74 -21.96
C TYR A 143 -9.71 -11.02 -22.33
N GLY A 144 -10.05 -12.13 -21.68
CA GLY A 144 -9.41 -13.42 -21.89
C GLY A 144 -8.00 -13.57 -21.29
N LYS A 145 -7.42 -12.50 -20.76
CA LYS A 145 -6.13 -12.56 -20.03
C LYS A 145 -6.30 -13.16 -18.67
N THR A 146 -5.19 -13.63 -18.08
CA THR A 146 -5.16 -14.23 -16.77
C THR A 146 -4.54 -13.28 -15.76
N VAL A 147 -5.22 -13.03 -14.65
CA VAL A 147 -4.68 -12.32 -13.50
C VAL A 147 -4.39 -13.31 -12.36
N GLY A 148 -3.21 -13.22 -11.79
CA GLY A 148 -2.81 -13.89 -10.56
C GLY A 148 -3.00 -12.97 -9.36
N VAL A 149 -3.84 -13.35 -8.40
CA VAL A 149 -4.11 -12.56 -7.19
C VAL A 149 -3.47 -13.25 -6.01
N ILE A 150 -2.55 -12.58 -5.32
CA ILE A 150 -1.85 -13.11 -4.16
C ILE A 150 -2.44 -12.51 -2.88
N GLY A 151 -3.08 -13.36 -2.08
CA GLY A 151 -3.89 -12.97 -0.92
C GLY A 151 -5.36 -12.77 -1.29
N MET A 152 -6.26 -13.52 -0.66
CA MET A 152 -7.71 -13.52 -0.98
C MET A 152 -8.55 -12.90 0.15
N GLY A 153 -8.04 -11.79 0.72
CA GLY A 153 -8.76 -10.97 1.68
C GLY A 153 -9.91 -10.17 1.04
N ARG A 154 -10.54 -9.28 1.82
CA ARG A 154 -11.70 -8.48 1.38
C ARG A 154 -11.41 -7.65 0.13
N ILE A 155 -10.25 -6.99 0.06
CA ILE A 155 -9.85 -6.17 -1.10
C ILE A 155 -9.72 -7.04 -2.35
N ALA A 156 -9.05 -8.18 -2.24
CA ALA A 156 -8.84 -9.08 -3.36
C ALA A 156 -10.16 -9.64 -3.91
N ARG A 157 -11.14 -9.92 -3.05
CA ARG A 157 -12.48 -10.38 -3.46
C ARG A 157 -13.21 -9.31 -4.28
N GLU A 158 -13.12 -8.05 -3.89
CA GLU A 158 -13.68 -6.93 -4.69
C GLU A 158 -12.94 -6.75 -6.01
N LEU A 159 -11.60 -6.88 -6.00
CA LEU A 159 -10.82 -6.86 -7.23
C LEU A 159 -11.26 -7.96 -8.20
N VAL A 160 -11.44 -9.18 -7.72
CA VAL A 160 -11.93 -10.31 -8.53
C VAL A 160 -13.28 -9.98 -9.20
N ASN A 161 -14.22 -9.41 -8.44
CA ASN A 161 -15.52 -9.00 -8.97
C ASN A 161 -15.37 -8.01 -10.15
N ILE A 162 -14.48 -7.03 -10.01
CA ILE A 162 -14.21 -6.05 -11.09
C ILE A 162 -13.56 -6.73 -12.29
N LEU A 163 -12.57 -7.59 -12.07
CA LEU A 163 -11.81 -8.26 -13.15
C LEU A 163 -12.67 -9.26 -13.93
N HIS A 164 -13.65 -9.89 -13.31
CA HIS A 164 -14.65 -10.68 -14.02
C HIS A 164 -15.51 -9.82 -14.96
N GLY A 165 -15.78 -8.56 -14.59
CA GLY A 165 -16.45 -7.61 -15.48
C GLY A 165 -15.63 -7.29 -16.74
N PHE A 166 -14.29 -7.44 -16.69
CA PHE A 166 -13.40 -7.35 -17.86
C PHE A 166 -13.28 -8.68 -18.65
N GLY A 167 -13.91 -9.76 -18.19
CA GLY A 167 -13.82 -11.08 -18.83
C GLY A 167 -12.46 -11.75 -18.62
N MET A 168 -11.75 -11.44 -17.53
CA MET A 168 -10.46 -12.03 -17.19
C MET A 168 -10.62 -13.40 -16.51
N ASN A 169 -9.62 -14.26 -16.70
CA ASN A 169 -9.45 -15.48 -15.91
C ASN A 169 -8.71 -15.13 -14.60
N VAL A 170 -9.14 -15.71 -13.49
CA VAL A 170 -8.55 -15.44 -12.18
C VAL A 170 -7.89 -16.68 -11.61
N LEU A 171 -6.59 -16.63 -11.40
CA LEU A 171 -5.82 -17.52 -10.55
C LEU A 171 -5.60 -16.85 -9.19
N ALA A 172 -5.66 -17.58 -8.11
CA ALA A 172 -5.42 -17.02 -6.80
C ALA A 172 -4.57 -17.95 -5.92
N TYR A 173 -3.77 -17.31 -5.07
CA TYR A 173 -3.03 -17.94 -3.99
C TYR A 173 -3.37 -17.28 -2.66
N ASP A 174 -3.63 -18.09 -1.66
CA ASP A 174 -3.74 -17.65 -0.27
C ASP A 174 -3.18 -18.75 0.65
N LYS A 175 -2.53 -18.35 1.74
CA LYS A 175 -2.03 -19.30 2.74
C LYS A 175 -3.18 -20.08 3.42
N TYR A 176 -4.35 -19.45 3.51
CA TYR A 176 -5.57 -20.01 4.10
C TYR A 176 -6.73 -19.91 3.10
N PRO A 177 -6.75 -20.77 2.05
CA PRO A 177 -7.67 -20.62 0.95
C PRO A 177 -9.13 -20.90 1.38
N ASP A 178 -10.04 -20.05 0.92
CA ASP A 178 -11.48 -20.27 0.99
C ASP A 178 -11.95 -20.91 -0.32
N GLU A 179 -11.75 -22.22 -0.44
CA GLU A 179 -12.09 -23.01 -1.63
C GLU A 179 -13.58 -22.89 -2.02
N LYS A 180 -14.45 -22.77 -1.02
CA LYS A 180 -15.89 -22.64 -1.25
C LYS A 180 -16.21 -21.32 -1.93
N TRP A 181 -15.64 -20.23 -1.43
CA TRP A 181 -15.79 -18.91 -2.04
C TRP A 181 -15.16 -18.87 -3.43
N ALA A 182 -13.95 -19.39 -3.59
CA ALA A 182 -13.23 -19.42 -4.85
C ALA A 182 -14.04 -20.13 -5.95
N LYS A 183 -14.55 -21.32 -5.66
CA LYS A 183 -15.40 -22.09 -6.58
C LYS A 183 -16.69 -21.36 -6.95
N ALA A 184 -17.36 -20.73 -5.98
CA ALA A 184 -18.60 -20.00 -6.20
C ALA A 184 -18.39 -18.73 -7.07
N ASN A 185 -17.17 -18.20 -7.09
CA ASN A 185 -16.83 -16.98 -7.83
C ASN A 185 -15.89 -17.24 -9.03
N ASN A 186 -15.82 -18.47 -9.54
CA ASN A 186 -14.99 -18.84 -10.71
C ASN A 186 -13.51 -18.43 -10.57
N VAL A 187 -12.94 -18.59 -9.38
CA VAL A 187 -11.53 -18.39 -9.09
C VAL A 187 -10.85 -19.75 -8.97
N LYS A 188 -9.75 -19.94 -9.69
CA LYS A 188 -8.92 -21.15 -9.57
C LYS A 188 -7.85 -20.92 -8.51
N MET A 189 -7.93 -21.64 -7.39
CA MET A 189 -6.84 -21.66 -6.39
C MET A 189 -5.67 -22.51 -6.91
N VAL A 190 -4.45 -21.97 -6.81
CA VAL A 190 -3.21 -22.59 -7.30
C VAL A 190 -2.05 -22.29 -6.35
N ASP A 191 -0.92 -22.98 -6.50
CA ASP A 191 0.33 -22.62 -5.82
C ASP A 191 1.01 -21.41 -6.48
N LEU A 192 2.03 -20.84 -5.82
CA LEU A 192 2.74 -19.68 -6.33
C LEU A 192 3.46 -19.93 -7.66
N PRO A 193 4.19 -21.06 -7.87
CA PRO A 193 4.81 -21.35 -9.15
C PRO A 193 3.80 -21.42 -10.32
N GLU A 194 2.65 -22.07 -10.12
CA GLU A 194 1.60 -22.12 -11.15
C GLU A 194 1.01 -20.73 -11.42
N LEU A 195 0.79 -19.93 -10.36
CA LEU A 195 0.30 -18.56 -10.49
C LEU A 195 1.28 -17.71 -11.30
N TYR A 196 2.57 -17.73 -10.96
CA TYR A 196 3.60 -16.96 -11.66
C TYR A 196 3.69 -17.35 -13.14
N ALA A 197 3.76 -18.64 -13.43
CA ALA A 197 3.92 -19.13 -14.80
C ALA A 197 2.73 -18.83 -15.73
N ASN A 198 1.52 -18.67 -15.19
CA ASN A 198 0.31 -18.57 -15.99
C ASN A 198 -0.36 -17.17 -15.99
N SER A 199 0.14 -16.21 -15.20
CA SER A 199 -0.47 -14.89 -15.10
C SER A 199 0.12 -13.90 -16.10
N ASP A 200 -0.73 -13.12 -16.74
CA ASP A 200 -0.37 -11.95 -17.57
C ASP A 200 -0.23 -10.70 -16.69
N ILE A 201 -1.00 -10.65 -15.60
CA ILE A 201 -0.96 -9.61 -14.56
C ILE A 201 -0.89 -10.30 -13.21
N ILE A 202 -0.06 -9.79 -12.28
CA ILE A 202 0.02 -10.26 -10.90
C ILE A 202 -0.30 -9.09 -9.97
N SER A 203 -1.25 -9.28 -9.05
CA SER A 203 -1.67 -8.25 -8.08
C SER A 203 -1.52 -8.74 -6.65
N LEU A 204 -0.82 -7.94 -5.81
CA LEU A 204 -0.45 -8.29 -4.45
C LEU A 204 -1.45 -7.71 -3.45
N HIS A 205 -2.10 -8.57 -2.66
CA HIS A 205 -3.09 -8.21 -1.64
C HIS A 205 -2.88 -8.97 -0.32
N CYS A 206 -1.72 -9.63 -0.16
CA CYS A 206 -1.34 -10.31 1.07
C CYS A 206 -0.71 -9.35 2.08
N PRO A 207 -0.74 -9.66 3.39
CA PRO A 207 -0.03 -8.90 4.40
C PRO A 207 1.48 -9.11 4.29
N LEU A 208 2.26 -8.11 4.74
CA LEU A 208 3.70 -8.28 4.93
C LEU A 208 3.96 -9.07 6.22
N THR A 209 4.58 -10.21 6.09
CA THR A 209 5.02 -11.11 7.16
C THR A 209 6.46 -11.55 6.88
N HIS A 210 7.06 -12.30 7.77
CA HIS A 210 8.39 -12.91 7.51
C HIS A 210 8.38 -13.82 6.26
N GLU A 211 7.26 -14.50 5.99
CA GLU A 211 7.12 -15.42 4.85
C GLU A 211 6.87 -14.69 3.53
N THR A 212 6.26 -13.51 3.57
CA THR A 212 5.92 -12.73 2.37
C THR A 212 6.90 -11.58 2.11
N LEU A 213 7.86 -11.37 3.01
CA LEU A 213 8.95 -10.43 2.79
C LEU A 213 9.72 -10.82 1.51
N HIS A 214 9.78 -9.88 0.55
CA HIS A 214 10.45 -10.08 -0.75
C HIS A 214 9.95 -11.32 -1.51
N MET A 215 8.67 -11.67 -1.37
CA MET A 215 8.11 -12.81 -2.09
C MET A 215 8.12 -12.64 -3.61
N ILE A 216 8.25 -11.40 -4.09
CA ILE A 216 8.55 -11.08 -5.47
C ILE A 216 10.03 -10.69 -5.53
N ASP A 217 10.86 -11.67 -5.70
CA ASP A 217 12.30 -11.59 -5.90
C ASP A 217 12.68 -12.06 -7.32
N LYS A 218 13.99 -12.19 -7.57
CA LYS A 218 14.51 -12.65 -8.85
C LYS A 218 13.95 -14.01 -9.25
N ASP A 219 13.89 -14.97 -8.34
CA ASP A 219 13.47 -16.34 -8.65
C ASP A 219 11.98 -16.37 -8.99
N ALA A 220 11.15 -15.62 -8.26
CA ALA A 220 9.73 -15.43 -8.58
C ALA A 220 9.56 -14.78 -9.97
N ILE A 221 10.32 -13.70 -10.26
CA ILE A 221 10.27 -13.00 -11.54
C ILE A 221 10.69 -13.92 -12.68
N ASP A 222 11.72 -14.73 -12.51
CA ASP A 222 12.19 -15.68 -13.53
C ASP A 222 11.13 -16.74 -13.89
N MET A 223 10.25 -17.10 -12.94
CA MET A 223 9.12 -18.02 -13.21
C MET A 223 7.96 -17.37 -13.95
N MET A 224 7.83 -16.03 -13.94
CA MET A 224 6.71 -15.31 -14.55
C MET A 224 6.74 -15.35 -16.08
N LYS A 225 5.61 -15.01 -16.71
CA LYS A 225 5.57 -14.79 -18.16
C LYS A 225 6.44 -13.59 -18.56
N PRO A 226 7.15 -13.64 -19.70
CA PRO A 226 7.78 -12.45 -20.27
C PRO A 226 6.74 -11.33 -20.51
N GLY A 227 7.06 -10.11 -20.06
CA GLY A 227 6.19 -8.95 -20.19
C GLY A 227 5.06 -8.88 -19.15
N VAL A 228 5.11 -9.67 -18.08
CA VAL A 228 4.13 -9.63 -16.99
C VAL A 228 3.97 -8.21 -16.41
N MET A 229 2.75 -7.86 -16.05
CA MET A 229 2.44 -6.64 -15.30
C MET A 229 2.34 -6.97 -13.80
N ILE A 230 3.03 -6.20 -12.95
CA ILE A 230 2.98 -6.38 -11.49
C ILE A 230 2.29 -5.18 -10.86
N ILE A 231 1.31 -5.42 -9.96
CA ILE A 231 0.57 -4.40 -9.23
C ILE A 231 0.75 -4.62 -7.74
N ASN A 232 1.15 -3.58 -7.02
CA ASN A 232 1.30 -3.61 -5.58
C ASN A 232 0.66 -2.37 -4.92
N THR A 233 -0.49 -2.57 -4.30
CA THR A 233 -1.20 -1.57 -3.49
C THR A 233 -1.21 -1.95 -2.00
N GLY A 234 -0.33 -2.87 -1.60
CA GLY A 234 -0.29 -3.43 -0.25
C GLY A 234 0.86 -2.89 0.60
N ARG A 235 2.03 -3.50 0.47
CA ARG A 235 3.25 -3.16 1.21
C ARG A 235 4.46 -3.21 0.29
N GLY A 236 5.31 -2.17 0.32
CA GLY A 236 6.48 -2.07 -0.55
C GLY A 236 7.41 -3.29 -0.44
N LYS A 237 7.70 -3.72 0.76
CA LYS A 237 8.60 -4.86 1.06
C LYS A 237 8.09 -6.24 0.62
N LEU A 238 6.93 -6.37 0.00
CA LEU A 238 6.53 -7.60 -0.70
C LEU A 238 7.38 -7.85 -1.96
N ILE A 239 7.93 -6.78 -2.54
CA ILE A 239 8.78 -6.83 -3.73
C ILE A 239 10.20 -6.43 -3.33
N ARG A 240 11.20 -7.17 -3.78
CA ARG A 240 12.59 -6.74 -3.72
C ARG A 240 12.81 -5.75 -4.86
N THR A 241 13.03 -4.50 -4.53
CA THR A 241 13.09 -3.39 -5.50
C THR A 241 14.18 -3.59 -6.56
N GLU A 242 15.37 -4.04 -6.15
CA GLU A 242 16.48 -4.29 -7.08
C GLU A 242 16.13 -5.33 -8.14
N ASP A 243 15.48 -6.43 -7.75
CA ASP A 243 15.08 -7.50 -8.66
C ASP A 243 13.96 -7.04 -9.62
N LEU A 244 13.02 -6.22 -9.12
CA LEU A 244 12.00 -5.60 -9.97
C LEU A 244 12.62 -4.70 -11.04
N ILE A 245 13.58 -3.83 -10.66
CA ILE A 245 14.29 -2.95 -11.59
C ILE A 245 15.01 -3.76 -12.65
N GLN A 246 15.68 -4.84 -12.25
CA GLN A 246 16.35 -5.73 -13.20
C GLN A 246 15.33 -6.43 -14.13
N GLY A 247 14.19 -6.87 -13.60
CA GLY A 247 13.09 -7.44 -14.39
C GLY A 247 12.52 -6.45 -15.43
N LEU A 248 12.36 -5.18 -15.06
CA LEU A 248 11.93 -4.10 -15.96
C LEU A 248 12.96 -3.83 -17.06
N ARG A 249 14.26 -3.77 -16.71
CA ARG A 249 15.37 -3.55 -17.65
C ARG A 249 15.49 -4.65 -18.70
N THR A 250 15.26 -5.88 -18.30
CA THR A 250 15.31 -7.05 -19.19
C THR A 250 13.99 -7.31 -19.94
N HIS A 251 12.96 -6.50 -19.70
CA HIS A 251 11.60 -6.70 -20.18
C HIS A 251 10.96 -8.04 -19.76
N LYS A 252 11.50 -8.70 -18.77
CA LYS A 252 10.85 -9.84 -18.12
C LYS A 252 9.59 -9.38 -17.40
N VAL A 253 9.67 -8.25 -16.70
CA VAL A 253 8.53 -7.46 -16.23
C VAL A 253 8.24 -6.38 -17.26
N GLY A 254 7.04 -6.38 -17.81
CA GLY A 254 6.61 -5.42 -18.84
C GLY A 254 6.25 -4.05 -18.27
N SER A 255 5.69 -4.04 -17.07
CA SER A 255 5.34 -2.82 -16.34
C SER A 255 5.06 -3.13 -14.86
N ALA A 256 5.21 -2.11 -14.00
CA ALA A 256 4.87 -2.19 -12.58
C ALA A 256 4.01 -0.99 -12.17
N GLY A 257 2.91 -1.27 -11.46
CA GLY A 257 2.04 -0.27 -10.83
C GLY A 257 2.18 -0.35 -9.33
N LEU A 258 2.83 0.65 -8.75
CA LEU A 258 3.22 0.65 -7.34
C LEU A 258 2.57 1.84 -6.63
N ASP A 259 1.76 1.56 -5.62
CA ASP A 259 1.22 2.55 -4.66
C ASP A 259 2.12 2.64 -3.42
N VAL A 260 3.02 1.70 -3.28
CA VAL A 260 3.93 1.52 -2.15
C VAL A 260 5.35 1.25 -2.63
N TYR A 261 6.33 1.59 -1.80
CA TYR A 261 7.74 1.41 -2.10
C TYR A 261 8.47 0.79 -0.92
N GLU A 262 9.53 0.02 -1.15
CA GLU A 262 10.26 -0.70 -0.12
C GLU A 262 10.82 0.22 0.96
N GLU A 263 11.35 1.40 0.58
CA GLU A 263 11.94 2.42 1.44
C GLU A 263 11.03 3.67 1.58
N GLU A 264 9.71 3.51 1.38
CA GLU A 264 8.73 4.61 1.34
C GLU A 264 8.77 5.53 2.57
N ALA A 265 9.11 5.00 3.74
CA ALA A 265 9.14 5.78 4.98
C ALA A 265 10.07 7.01 4.94
N LYS A 266 11.07 7.01 4.03
CA LYS A 266 12.02 8.11 3.86
C LYS A 266 11.50 9.23 2.94
N TYR A 267 10.54 8.92 2.07
CA TYR A 267 10.17 9.80 0.96
C TYR A 267 8.67 10.09 0.89
N PHE A 268 7.82 9.14 1.23
CA PHE A 268 6.39 9.29 1.03
C PHE A 268 5.76 10.26 2.04
N TYR A 269 4.73 10.96 1.58
CA TYR A 269 3.98 11.99 2.30
C TYR A 269 4.76 13.30 2.54
N GLU A 270 5.90 13.51 1.85
CA GLU A 270 6.66 14.76 1.85
C GLU A 270 6.78 15.30 0.42
N ASP A 271 6.90 16.63 0.30
CA ASP A 271 7.21 17.28 -0.97
C ASP A 271 8.73 17.32 -1.18
N HIS A 272 9.18 16.64 -2.23
CA HIS A 272 10.57 16.57 -2.65
C HIS A 272 10.82 17.29 -3.98
N SER A 273 9.87 18.10 -4.46
CA SER A 273 9.97 18.76 -5.78
C SER A 273 11.12 19.77 -5.88
N ASP A 274 11.59 20.29 -4.75
CA ASP A 274 12.66 21.29 -4.65
C ASP A 274 14.05 20.70 -4.35
N ARG A 275 14.16 19.37 -4.23
CA ARG A 275 15.40 18.69 -3.87
C ARG A 275 15.61 17.39 -4.67
N MET A 276 16.86 16.97 -4.77
CA MET A 276 17.20 15.68 -5.37
C MET A 276 16.80 14.54 -4.44
N ILE A 277 16.08 13.56 -4.98
CA ILE A 277 15.84 12.28 -4.29
C ILE A 277 17.14 11.49 -4.30
N ASN A 278 17.71 11.26 -3.14
CA ASN A 278 18.96 10.51 -2.98
C ASN A 278 18.68 9.01 -2.79
N ASP A 279 18.00 8.44 -3.77
CA ASP A 279 17.67 7.00 -3.86
C ASP A 279 17.64 6.60 -5.32
N ASP A 280 18.70 5.93 -5.76
CA ASP A 280 18.88 5.52 -7.15
C ASP A 280 17.77 4.55 -7.62
N HIS A 281 17.28 3.69 -6.74
CA HIS A 281 16.21 2.76 -7.06
C HIS A 281 14.88 3.49 -7.28
N LEU A 282 14.52 4.41 -6.38
CA LEU A 282 13.31 5.22 -6.54
C LEU A 282 13.39 6.09 -7.79
N ALA A 283 14.53 6.73 -8.04
CA ALA A 283 14.75 7.52 -9.25
C ALA A 283 14.55 6.69 -10.53
N LEU A 284 15.05 5.45 -10.57
CA LEU A 284 14.86 4.54 -11.70
C LEU A 284 13.39 4.08 -11.88
N LEU A 285 12.64 3.92 -10.79
CA LEU A 285 11.23 3.55 -10.86
C LEU A 285 10.34 4.70 -11.32
N LEU A 286 10.76 5.96 -11.12
CA LEU A 286 10.03 7.17 -11.55
C LEU A 286 10.29 7.54 -13.02
N MET A 287 11.29 6.97 -13.69
CA MET A 287 11.62 7.17 -15.12
C MET A 287 10.74 6.34 -16.05
#